data_ef26512426ddc3b1cb2cf3f164389710
#
_entry.id   ef26512426ddc3b1cb2cf3f164389710
#
_cell.length_a   1.000
_cell.length_b   1.000
_cell.length_c   1.000
_cell.angle_alpha   90.00
_cell.angle_beta   90.00
_cell.angle_gamma   90.00
#
_symmetry.space_group_name_H-M   'P 1'
#
loop_
_entity.id
_entity.type
_entity.pdbx_description
1 polymer ?
#
loop_
_entity_poly.entity_id
_entity_poly.type
_entity_poly.pdbx_seq_one_letter_code
_entity_poly.pdbx_strand_id
1 'polypeptide(L)'
;MKRYFAVFITIYTAVLLYMMFYASGREPSEIAYFQHKPFLTIQNFFTNNEIKNPDFIVNIFGNIFLFSPFGWLGLCIKKFNRFLPITIFFLISISLIESAQFLSGRGVADVDDVFLNTFGMLLGFTLFKYATWKNIANIKFHFDLLEKGKTLSSVS
;
A
#
# COMPACT_ATOMS: atom_id res chain seq x y z
N MET A 1 16.94 -12.06 -4.18
CA MET A 1 15.52 -11.63 -4.23
C MET A 1 15.14 -10.68 -3.08
N LYS A 2 15.26 -11.08 -1.79
CA LYS A 2 14.94 -10.23 -0.61
C LYS A 2 15.62 -8.85 -0.64
N ARG A 3 16.95 -8.79 -0.88
CA ARG A 3 17.72 -7.53 -0.90
C ARG A 3 17.29 -6.59 -2.03
N TYR A 4 17.07 -7.14 -3.23
CA TYR A 4 16.61 -6.35 -4.37
C TYR A 4 15.22 -5.80 -4.17
N PHE A 5 14.30 -6.61 -3.62
CA PHE A 5 12.96 -6.14 -3.30
C PHE A 5 12.97 -5.09 -2.18
N ALA A 6 13.84 -5.22 -1.18
CA ALA A 6 13.97 -4.21 -0.13
C ALA A 6 14.42 -2.86 -0.70
N VAL A 7 15.42 -2.85 -1.59
CA VAL A 7 15.86 -1.62 -2.27
C VAL A 7 14.73 -1.05 -3.13
N PHE A 8 14.09 -1.89 -3.94
CA PHE A 8 12.96 -1.48 -4.77
C PHE A 8 11.86 -0.83 -3.96
N ILE A 9 11.37 -1.50 -2.90
CA ILE A 9 10.24 -0.98 -2.11
C ILE A 9 10.60 0.31 -1.36
N THR A 10 11.86 0.46 -0.96
CA THR A 10 12.33 1.70 -0.31
C THR A 10 12.31 2.87 -1.29
N ILE A 11 12.88 2.71 -2.48
CA ILE A 11 12.86 3.74 -3.53
C ILE A 11 11.43 4.04 -3.95
N TYR A 12 10.63 2.98 -4.15
CA TYR A 12 9.22 3.11 -4.51
C TYR A 12 8.43 3.91 -3.48
N THR A 13 8.64 3.63 -2.19
CA THR A 13 7.98 4.37 -1.10
C THR A 13 8.39 5.84 -1.11
N ALA A 14 9.68 6.14 -1.31
CA ALA A 14 10.15 7.53 -1.38
C ALA A 14 9.52 8.30 -2.54
N VAL A 15 9.46 7.69 -3.74
CA VAL A 15 8.80 8.28 -4.91
C VAL A 15 7.31 8.47 -4.68
N LEU A 16 6.64 7.46 -4.10
CA LEU A 16 5.21 7.54 -3.80
C LEU A 16 4.89 8.66 -2.80
N LEU A 17 5.66 8.77 -1.72
CA LEU A 17 5.51 9.87 -0.76
C LEU A 17 5.76 11.24 -1.42
N TYR A 18 6.79 11.34 -2.28
CA TYR A 18 7.01 12.57 -3.04
C TYR A 18 5.78 12.91 -3.91
N MET A 19 5.23 11.93 -4.61
CA MET A 19 4.03 12.13 -5.41
C MET A 19 2.82 12.54 -4.56
N MET A 20 2.64 11.94 -3.41
CA MET A 20 1.52 12.24 -2.52
C MET A 20 1.57 13.64 -1.92
N PHE A 21 2.76 14.17 -1.64
CA PHE A 21 2.92 15.45 -0.96
C PHE A 21 3.27 16.62 -1.87
N TYR A 22 3.93 16.38 -3.01
CA TYR A 22 4.54 17.44 -3.84
C TYR A 22 4.14 17.41 -5.31
N ALA A 23 3.67 16.27 -5.84
CA ALA A 23 3.25 16.20 -7.23
C ALA A 23 1.85 16.79 -7.42
N SER A 24 1.51 17.09 -8.68
CA SER A 24 0.18 17.58 -9.10
C SER A 24 -0.18 19.00 -8.59
N GLY A 25 0.83 19.88 -8.38
CA GLY A 25 0.57 21.28 -8.00
C GLY A 25 -0.11 21.42 -6.63
N ARG A 26 0.10 20.47 -5.74
CA ARG A 26 -0.43 20.51 -4.36
C ARG A 26 0.30 21.59 -3.56
N GLU A 27 -0.13 22.84 -3.73
CA GLU A 27 0.30 23.92 -2.85
C GLU A 27 -0.41 23.80 -1.50
N PRO A 28 0.25 24.21 -0.39
CA PRO A 28 -0.37 24.21 0.92
C PRO A 28 -1.63 25.11 0.89
N SER A 29 -2.77 24.53 1.24
CA SER A 29 -4.02 25.28 1.38
C SER A 29 -4.21 25.68 2.84
N GLU A 30 -4.62 26.91 3.08
CA GLU A 30 -5.00 27.38 4.42
C GLU A 30 -6.27 26.69 4.95
N ILE A 31 -7.06 26.12 4.03
CA ILE A 31 -8.31 25.41 4.39
C ILE A 31 -8.04 23.92 4.28
N ALA A 32 -7.73 23.29 5.42
CA ALA A 32 -7.69 21.85 5.51
C ALA A 32 -9.10 21.27 5.46
N TYR A 33 -9.41 20.46 4.45
CA TYR A 33 -10.70 19.78 4.31
C TYR A 33 -10.57 18.32 4.70
N PHE A 34 -11.41 17.87 5.62
CA PHE A 34 -11.49 16.46 6.04
C PHE A 34 -12.79 15.83 5.55
N GLN A 35 -12.69 14.90 4.64
CA GLN A 35 -13.80 14.09 4.15
C GLN A 35 -14.05 12.95 5.13
N HIS A 36 -15.03 13.13 6.02
CA HIS A 36 -15.34 12.16 7.07
C HIS A 36 -16.47 11.17 6.70
N LYS A 37 -17.16 11.38 5.58
CA LYS A 37 -18.23 10.48 5.14
C LYS A 37 -17.62 9.30 4.39
N PRO A 38 -17.59 8.10 4.98
CA PRO A 38 -17.05 6.93 4.31
C PRO A 38 -17.92 6.58 3.08
N PHE A 39 -17.26 6.05 2.06
CA PHE A 39 -17.88 5.62 0.80
C PHE A 39 -18.51 6.72 -0.06
N LEU A 40 -18.29 8.00 0.26
CA LEU A 40 -18.83 9.09 -0.56
C LEU A 40 -18.19 9.12 -1.93
N THR A 41 -16.88 8.96 -1.99
CA THR A 41 -16.11 8.88 -3.24
C THR A 41 -16.57 7.67 -4.06
N ILE A 42 -16.71 6.50 -3.42
CA ILE A 42 -17.19 5.28 -4.07
C ILE A 42 -18.66 5.40 -4.50
N GLN A 43 -19.52 6.01 -3.66
CA GLN A 43 -20.92 6.23 -3.98
C GLN A 43 -21.07 7.17 -5.18
N ASN A 44 -20.35 8.28 -5.23
CA ASN A 44 -20.37 9.21 -6.35
C ASN A 44 -19.94 8.54 -7.66
N PHE A 45 -18.98 7.62 -7.59
CA PHE A 45 -18.59 6.82 -8.74
C PHE A 45 -19.78 6.07 -9.38
N PHE A 46 -20.62 5.45 -8.56
CA PHE A 46 -21.75 4.66 -9.07
C PHE A 46 -23.01 5.48 -9.37
N THR A 47 -23.24 6.61 -8.69
CA THR A 47 -24.51 7.37 -8.77
C THR A 47 -24.46 8.54 -9.74
N ASN A 48 -23.33 9.23 -9.87
CA ASN A 48 -23.25 10.50 -10.60
C ASN A 48 -22.73 10.40 -12.04
N ASN A 49 -22.69 9.19 -12.64
CA ASN A 49 -22.07 8.96 -13.96
C ASN A 49 -20.59 9.44 -14.06
N GLU A 50 -19.93 9.61 -12.93
CA GLU A 50 -18.51 9.99 -12.89
C GLU A 50 -17.58 8.90 -13.40
N ILE A 51 -18.12 7.70 -13.72
CA ILE A 51 -17.42 6.63 -14.46
C ILE A 51 -16.80 7.16 -15.77
N LYS A 52 -17.34 8.26 -16.31
CA LYS A 52 -16.79 8.92 -17.52
C LYS A 52 -15.71 9.97 -17.21
N ASN A 53 -15.49 10.30 -15.93
CA ASN A 53 -14.46 11.25 -15.55
C ASN A 53 -13.10 10.53 -15.41
N PRO A 54 -12.14 10.77 -16.32
CA PRO A 54 -10.82 10.10 -16.26
C PRO A 54 -10.09 10.31 -14.94
N ASP A 55 -10.19 11.50 -14.34
CA ASP A 55 -9.48 11.82 -13.09
C ASP A 55 -10.00 10.98 -11.93
N PHE A 56 -11.30 10.73 -11.91
CA PHE A 56 -11.92 9.92 -10.88
C PHE A 56 -11.53 8.44 -10.99
N ILE A 57 -11.50 7.91 -12.23
CA ILE A 57 -11.03 6.54 -12.50
C ILE A 57 -9.56 6.40 -12.08
N VAL A 58 -8.72 7.37 -12.47
CA VAL A 58 -7.30 7.38 -12.12
C VAL A 58 -7.11 7.42 -10.61
N ASN A 59 -7.92 8.18 -9.87
CA ASN A 59 -7.85 8.22 -8.41
C ASN A 59 -8.16 6.86 -7.78
N ILE A 60 -9.30 6.24 -8.13
CA ILE A 60 -9.68 4.95 -7.54
C ILE A 60 -8.68 3.85 -7.90
N PHE A 61 -8.46 3.63 -9.19
CA PHE A 61 -7.56 2.57 -9.64
C PHE A 61 -6.09 2.87 -9.31
N GLY A 62 -5.70 4.15 -9.35
CA GLY A 62 -4.38 4.60 -8.95
C GLY A 62 -4.07 4.20 -7.51
N ASN A 63 -4.95 4.52 -6.57
CA ASN A 63 -4.78 4.16 -5.16
C ASN A 63 -4.66 2.64 -4.98
N ILE A 64 -5.51 1.85 -5.64
CA ILE A 64 -5.43 0.40 -5.57
C ILE A 64 -4.10 -0.13 -6.13
N PHE A 65 -3.71 0.29 -7.33
CA PHE A 65 -2.50 -0.23 -7.98
C PHE A 65 -1.21 0.25 -7.32
N LEU A 66 -1.14 1.52 -6.91
CA LEU A 66 0.05 2.11 -6.28
C LEU A 66 0.35 1.48 -4.91
N PHE A 67 -0.65 1.00 -4.20
CA PHE A 67 -0.43 0.39 -2.90
C PHE A 67 -0.32 -1.14 -2.92
N SER A 68 -0.60 -1.79 -4.05
CA SER A 68 -0.49 -3.25 -4.19
C SER A 68 0.93 -3.80 -3.95
N PRO A 69 2.05 -3.14 -4.30
CA PRO A 69 3.40 -3.66 -4.02
C PRO A 69 3.69 -3.86 -2.53
N PHE A 70 3.04 -3.10 -1.65
CA PHE A 70 3.21 -3.23 -0.20
C PHE A 70 2.71 -4.57 0.34
N GLY A 71 1.80 -5.24 -0.35
CA GLY A 71 1.37 -6.59 -0.01
C GLY A 71 2.49 -7.65 -0.07
N TRP A 72 3.60 -7.33 -0.75
CA TRP A 72 4.77 -8.20 -0.89
C TRP A 72 5.83 -7.98 0.19
N LEU A 73 5.60 -7.12 1.18
CA LEU A 73 6.53 -6.87 2.29
C LEU A 73 6.94 -8.13 3.06
N GLY A 74 6.13 -9.18 3.00
CA GLY A 74 6.47 -10.51 3.49
C GLY A 74 7.77 -11.09 2.92
N LEU A 75 8.21 -10.65 1.73
CA LEU A 75 9.51 -11.01 1.15
C LEU A 75 10.70 -10.50 1.98
N CYS A 76 10.55 -9.34 2.63
CA CYS A 76 11.61 -8.71 3.42
C CYS A 76 11.48 -9.02 4.90
N ILE A 77 10.24 -9.00 5.42
CA ILE A 77 9.95 -9.09 6.85
C ILE A 77 9.03 -10.29 7.08
N LYS A 78 9.55 -11.37 7.69
CA LYS A 78 8.81 -12.62 7.92
C LYS A 78 7.47 -12.40 8.64
N LYS A 79 7.38 -11.44 9.57
CA LYS A 79 6.16 -11.09 10.30
C LYS A 79 5.03 -10.68 9.35
N PHE A 80 5.36 -9.98 8.26
CA PHE A 80 4.39 -9.51 7.26
C PHE A 80 3.98 -10.57 6.24
N ASN A 81 4.46 -11.81 6.39
CA ASN A 81 3.91 -12.96 5.69
C ASN A 81 2.58 -13.45 6.29
N ARG A 82 2.07 -12.81 7.34
CA ARG A 82 0.78 -13.08 7.99
C ARG A 82 -0.17 -11.93 7.73
N PHE A 83 -1.45 -12.25 7.47
CA PHE A 83 -2.49 -11.28 7.14
C PHE A 83 -2.63 -10.17 8.19
N LEU A 84 -2.85 -10.54 9.45
CA LEU A 84 -3.12 -9.54 10.50
C LEU A 84 -1.95 -8.57 10.76
N PRO A 85 -0.69 -9.01 10.90
CA PRO A 85 0.43 -8.07 11.11
C PRO A 85 0.66 -7.10 9.96
N ILE A 86 0.53 -7.53 8.70
CA ILE A 86 0.72 -6.63 7.55
C ILE A 86 -0.42 -5.64 7.46
N THR A 87 -1.66 -6.08 7.69
CA THR A 87 -2.86 -5.22 7.63
C THR A 87 -2.82 -4.14 8.71
N ILE A 88 -2.51 -4.50 9.96
CA ILE A 88 -2.41 -3.53 11.06
C ILE A 88 -1.28 -2.52 10.78
N PHE A 89 -0.10 -3.01 10.37
CA PHE A 89 1.03 -2.15 10.04
C PHE A 89 0.66 -1.17 8.93
N PHE A 90 0.03 -1.66 7.86
CA PHE A 90 -0.34 -0.84 6.72
C PHE A 90 -1.41 0.19 7.07
N LEU A 91 -2.47 -0.21 7.80
CA LEU A 91 -3.52 0.71 8.25
C LEU A 91 -2.95 1.86 9.10
N ILE A 92 -2.07 1.56 10.04
CA ILE A 92 -1.41 2.59 10.85
C ILE A 92 -0.59 3.51 9.94
N SER A 93 0.22 2.94 9.04
CA SER A 93 1.10 3.72 8.16
C SER A 93 0.31 4.64 7.24
N ILE A 94 -0.73 4.15 6.57
CA ILE A 94 -1.52 4.96 5.66
C ILE A 94 -2.32 6.04 6.40
N SER A 95 -2.89 5.73 7.56
CA SER A 95 -3.59 6.71 8.40
C SER A 95 -2.67 7.83 8.87
N LEU A 96 -1.41 7.53 9.19
CA LEU A 96 -0.41 8.55 9.53
C LEU A 96 -0.07 9.43 8.32
N ILE A 97 0.06 8.84 7.12
CA ILE A 97 0.32 9.58 5.88
C ILE A 97 -0.84 10.53 5.58
N GLU A 98 -2.08 10.05 5.61
CA GLU A 98 -3.28 10.86 5.39
C GLU A 98 -3.39 11.99 6.43
N SER A 99 -3.10 11.69 7.70
CA SER A 99 -3.06 12.72 8.76
C SER A 99 -1.97 13.77 8.48
N ALA A 100 -0.81 13.36 8.00
CA ALA A 100 0.26 14.28 7.65
C ALA A 100 -0.08 15.15 6.42
N GLN A 101 -0.80 14.61 5.43
CA GLN A 101 -1.31 15.39 4.29
C GLN A 101 -2.31 16.45 4.75
N PHE A 102 -3.24 16.07 5.62
CA PHE A 102 -4.19 17.00 6.21
C PHE A 102 -3.48 18.12 7.00
N LEU A 103 -2.57 17.77 7.90
CA LEU A 103 -1.87 18.74 8.75
C LEU A 103 -0.94 19.66 7.96
N SER A 104 -0.40 19.20 6.83
CA SER A 104 0.44 20.01 5.95
C SER A 104 -0.35 20.87 4.97
N GLY A 105 -1.68 20.75 4.92
CA GLY A 105 -2.53 21.43 3.93
C GLY A 105 -2.30 20.98 2.49
N ARG A 106 -1.54 19.89 2.28
CA ARG A 106 -1.15 19.40 0.94
C ARG A 106 -2.08 18.32 0.39
N GLY A 107 -3.25 18.15 0.96
CA GLY A 107 -4.25 17.19 0.50
C GLY A 107 -5.54 17.27 1.31
N VAL A 108 -6.56 16.65 0.76
CA VAL A 108 -7.80 16.35 1.46
C VAL A 108 -7.60 15.00 2.14
N ALA A 109 -7.68 14.94 3.47
CA ALA A 109 -7.70 13.65 4.14
C ALA A 109 -9.05 12.99 3.84
N ASP A 110 -9.01 11.92 3.05
CA ASP A 110 -10.19 11.16 2.66
C ASP A 110 -10.14 9.77 3.29
N VAL A 111 -11.18 9.43 4.03
CA VAL A 111 -11.32 8.09 4.62
C VAL A 111 -11.40 7.02 3.52
N ASP A 112 -11.97 7.35 2.35
CA ASP A 112 -12.07 6.43 1.23
C ASP A 112 -10.69 6.08 0.66
N ASP A 113 -9.72 7.01 0.69
CA ASP A 113 -8.34 6.75 0.27
C ASP A 113 -7.68 5.72 1.20
N VAL A 114 -7.92 5.77 2.51
CA VAL A 114 -7.43 4.74 3.44
C VAL A 114 -8.00 3.36 3.07
N PHE A 115 -9.29 3.28 2.70
CA PHE A 115 -9.91 2.02 2.28
C PHE A 115 -9.36 1.53 0.95
N LEU A 116 -9.27 2.39 -0.07
CA LEU A 116 -8.78 2.04 -1.40
C LEU A 116 -7.31 1.59 -1.37
N ASN A 117 -6.47 2.32 -0.64
CA ASN A 117 -5.05 2.00 -0.46
C ASN A 117 -4.87 0.66 0.27
N THR A 118 -5.67 0.43 1.35
CA THR A 118 -5.66 -0.83 2.08
C THR A 118 -6.13 -1.99 1.20
N PHE A 119 -7.19 -1.79 0.43
CA PHE A 119 -7.67 -2.78 -0.52
C PHE A 119 -6.61 -3.14 -1.56
N GLY A 120 -5.91 -2.14 -2.10
CA GLY A 120 -4.77 -2.35 -3.01
C GLY A 120 -3.68 -3.22 -2.38
N MET A 121 -3.25 -2.89 -1.16
CA MET A 121 -2.28 -3.70 -0.41
C MET A 121 -2.77 -5.14 -0.20
N LEU A 122 -4.05 -5.35 0.14
CA LEU A 122 -4.63 -6.69 0.34
C LEU A 122 -4.68 -7.50 -0.96
N LEU A 123 -4.98 -6.87 -2.10
CA LEU A 123 -4.86 -7.51 -3.41
C LEU A 123 -3.43 -7.95 -3.68
N GLY A 124 -2.45 -7.08 -3.45
CA GLY A 124 -1.02 -7.41 -3.56
C GLY A 124 -0.61 -8.56 -2.64
N PHE A 125 -1.10 -8.57 -1.40
CA PHE A 125 -0.85 -9.66 -0.46
C PHE A 125 -1.45 -10.99 -0.92
N THR A 126 -2.66 -10.98 -1.46
CA THR A 126 -3.31 -12.17 -2.01
C THR A 126 -2.52 -12.73 -3.19
N LEU A 127 -2.08 -11.86 -4.11
CA LEU A 127 -1.21 -12.24 -5.22
C LEU A 127 0.14 -12.79 -4.74
N PHE A 128 0.74 -12.20 -3.72
CA PHE A 128 1.95 -12.71 -3.08
C PHE A 128 1.75 -14.10 -2.50
N LYS A 129 0.65 -14.34 -1.79
CA LYS A 129 0.32 -15.67 -1.25
C LYS A 129 0.09 -16.69 -2.35
N TYR A 130 -0.61 -16.32 -3.41
CA TYR A 130 -0.80 -17.16 -4.58
C TYR A 130 0.53 -17.51 -5.25
N ALA A 131 1.38 -16.51 -5.47
CA ALA A 131 2.71 -16.72 -6.06
C ALA A 131 3.59 -17.63 -5.20
N THR A 132 3.52 -17.50 -3.86
CA THR A 132 4.22 -18.37 -2.91
C THR A 132 3.69 -19.79 -2.96
N TRP A 133 2.36 -19.97 -3.00
CA TRP A 133 1.73 -21.27 -3.09
C TRP A 133 2.07 -22.00 -4.39
N LYS A 134 2.05 -21.30 -5.52
CA LYS A 134 2.43 -21.83 -6.85
C LYS A 134 3.95 -21.92 -7.07
N ASN A 135 4.75 -21.46 -6.10
CA ASN A 135 6.20 -21.35 -6.19
C ASN A 135 6.71 -20.58 -7.43
N ILE A 136 5.95 -19.56 -7.82
CA ILE A 136 6.34 -18.68 -8.93
C ILE A 136 7.64 -17.98 -8.58
N ALA A 137 8.61 -17.95 -9.51
CA ALA A 137 9.95 -17.38 -9.32
C ALA A 137 10.73 -17.95 -8.12
N ASN A 138 10.47 -19.21 -7.74
CA ASN A 138 11.11 -19.89 -6.60
C ASN A 138 10.94 -19.18 -5.25
N ILE A 139 9.87 -18.43 -5.08
CA ILE A 139 9.61 -17.66 -3.85
C ILE A 139 9.54 -18.57 -2.63
N LYS A 140 8.86 -19.72 -2.73
CA LYS A 140 8.75 -20.71 -1.66
C LYS A 140 10.11 -21.29 -1.27
N PHE A 141 10.92 -21.66 -2.25
CA PHE A 141 12.26 -22.20 -2.04
C PHE A 141 13.17 -21.21 -1.27
N HIS A 142 13.05 -19.92 -1.55
CA HIS A 142 13.82 -18.90 -0.86
C HIS A 142 13.45 -18.77 0.64
N PHE A 143 12.20 -18.97 1.00
CA PHE A 143 11.76 -18.98 2.40
C PHE A 143 12.23 -20.23 3.15
N ASP A 144 12.16 -21.40 2.51
CA ASP A 144 12.58 -22.68 3.10
C ASP A 144 14.09 -22.69 3.38
N LEU A 145 14.92 -22.09 2.53
CA LEU A 145 16.35 -21.94 2.78
C LEU A 145 16.66 -21.05 3.98
N LEU A 146 15.89 -19.98 4.20
CA LEU A 146 16.06 -19.10 5.35
C LEU A 146 15.68 -19.77 6.68
N GLU A 147 14.74 -20.73 6.65
CA GLU A 147 14.39 -21.52 7.85
C GLU A 147 15.46 -22.56 8.17
N LYS A 148 15.97 -23.27 7.17
CA LYS A 148 17.06 -24.25 7.35
C LYS A 148 18.36 -23.61 7.85
N GLY A 149 18.72 -22.43 7.33
CA GLY A 149 19.90 -21.70 7.79
C GLY A 149 19.86 -21.30 9.26
N LYS A 150 18.67 -21.02 9.80
CA LYS A 150 18.49 -20.66 11.22
C LYS A 150 18.57 -21.88 12.15
N THR A 151 18.07 -23.04 11.73
CA THR A 151 18.17 -24.28 12.51
C THR A 151 19.59 -24.78 12.65
N LEU A 152 20.42 -24.59 11.63
CA LEU A 152 21.86 -24.95 11.69
C LEU A 152 22.68 -24.00 12.58
N SER A 153 22.34 -22.71 12.64
CA SER A 153 23.03 -21.74 13.51
C SER A 153 22.61 -21.78 14.97
N SER A 154 21.52 -22.47 15.32
CA SER A 154 21.05 -22.65 16.70
C SER A 154 21.55 -23.95 17.35
N VAL A 155 22.26 -24.79 16.61
CA VAL A 155 22.82 -26.10 17.07
C VAL A 155 24.36 -26.05 17.18
N SER A 156 24.98 -24.96 16.77
CA SER A 156 26.40 -24.65 16.94
C SER A 156 26.60 -23.67 18.11
#